data_d84563da49af0024c65b95b0d198396e
#
_entry.id   d84563da49af0024c65b95b0d198396e
#
_cell.length_a   1.000
_cell.length_b   1.000
_cell.length_c   1.000
_cell.angle_alpha   90.00
_cell.angle_beta   90.00
_cell.angle_gamma   90.00
#
_symmetry.space_group_name_H-M   'P 1'
#
loop_
_entity.id
_entity.type
_entity.pdbx_description
1 polymer ?
#
loop_
_entity_poly.entity_id
_entity_poly.type
_entity_poly.pdbx_seq_one_letter_code
_entity_poly.pdbx_strand_id
1 'polypeptide(L)'
;TLESLLIAKELLDRHEINRFAVVCLPHLCEQWQNEIKDKFGLDAEIIRSSTISRLEKKLRPDQNVFRDIPYQVISIDYVKQGNKRNIFLDHCPDFVIVDEAHTCAKPTGANKYQQQRYRLLSDLANKPEQQLVLLTATPHSAQSEDFQSLIGLLNPKFETYQHQNS
;
A
#
# COMPACT_ATOMS: atom_id res chain seq x y z
N THR A 1 -1.92 -9.98 7.68
CA THR A 1 -2.67 -8.80 8.14
C THR A 1 -2.26 -8.39 9.56
N LEU A 2 -2.47 -9.24 10.56
CA LEU A 2 -2.16 -8.92 11.96
C LEU A 2 -0.68 -8.59 12.18
N GLU A 3 0.23 -9.36 11.62
CA GLU A 3 1.68 -9.16 11.76
C GLU A 3 2.13 -7.79 11.22
N SER A 4 1.60 -7.38 10.06
CA SER A 4 1.95 -6.07 9.48
C SER A 4 1.43 -4.90 10.31
N LEU A 5 0.25 -5.05 10.93
CA LEU A 5 -0.28 -4.05 11.87
C LEU A 5 0.49 -4.02 13.20
N LEU A 6 0.99 -5.17 13.67
CA LEU A 6 1.89 -5.22 14.84
C LEU A 6 3.20 -4.48 14.57
N ILE A 7 3.78 -4.63 13.37
CA ILE A 7 4.95 -3.87 12.97
C ILE A 7 4.64 -2.36 12.98
N ALA A 8 3.54 -1.95 12.34
CA ALA A 8 3.13 -0.54 12.32
C ALA A 8 2.94 0.02 13.75
N LYS A 9 2.28 -0.75 14.63
CA LYS A 9 2.05 -0.36 16.02
C LYS A 9 3.35 -0.21 16.79
N GLU A 10 4.27 -1.15 16.65
CA GLU A 10 5.59 -1.08 17.29
C GLU A 10 6.38 0.15 16.84
N LEU A 11 6.38 0.46 15.54
CA LEU A 11 7.04 1.65 15.00
C LEU A 11 6.39 2.95 15.49
N LEU A 12 5.07 2.99 15.65
CA LEU A 12 4.35 4.10 16.25
C LEU A 12 4.72 4.29 17.74
N ASP A 13 4.77 3.20 18.51
CA ASP A 13 5.08 3.23 19.94
C ASP A 13 6.55 3.67 20.20
N ARG A 14 7.44 3.33 19.28
CA ARG A 14 8.84 3.81 19.30
C ARG A 14 9.03 5.23 18.75
N HIS A 15 7.97 5.86 18.26
CA HIS A 15 8.03 7.16 17.58
C HIS A 15 8.94 7.18 16.34
N GLU A 16 9.17 6.01 15.73
CA GLU A 16 9.91 5.89 14.47
C GLU A 16 9.05 6.31 13.26
N ILE A 17 7.74 6.15 13.37
CA ILE A 17 6.75 6.69 12.44
C ILE A 17 5.64 7.40 13.22
N ASN A 18 4.95 8.33 12.55
CA ASN A 18 3.78 9.02 13.10
C ASN A 18 2.50 8.70 12.29
N ARG A 19 2.66 8.09 11.14
CA ARG A 19 1.61 7.82 10.18
C ARG A 19 1.87 6.51 9.47
N PHE A 20 0.79 5.83 9.07
CA PHE A 20 0.90 4.70 8.13
C PHE A 20 -0.29 4.65 7.18
N ALA A 21 -0.12 3.97 6.06
CA ALA A 21 -1.17 3.68 5.11
C ALA A 21 -1.25 2.19 4.81
N VAL A 22 -2.49 1.70 4.65
CA VAL A 22 -2.78 0.40 4.05
C VAL A 22 -3.39 0.64 2.67
N VAL A 23 -2.73 0.19 1.64
CA VAL A 23 -3.22 0.22 0.26
C VAL A 23 -3.80 -1.15 -0.08
N CYS A 24 -5.09 -1.23 -0.34
CA CYS A 24 -5.79 -2.49 -0.54
C CYS A 24 -6.83 -2.40 -1.67
N LEU A 25 -7.42 -3.55 -2.01
CA LEU A 25 -8.52 -3.60 -2.96
C LEU A 25 -9.77 -2.89 -2.38
N PRO A 26 -10.63 -2.29 -3.23
CA PRO A 26 -11.77 -1.47 -2.77
C PRO A 26 -12.69 -2.17 -1.77
N HIS A 27 -12.95 -3.46 -1.96
CA HIS A 27 -13.85 -4.25 -1.10
C HIS A 27 -13.23 -4.66 0.25
N LEU A 28 -11.92 -4.47 0.43
CA LEU A 28 -11.23 -4.78 1.68
C LEU A 28 -11.06 -3.56 2.59
N CYS A 29 -11.43 -2.36 2.12
CA CYS A 29 -11.19 -1.14 2.87
C CYS A 29 -11.88 -1.13 4.24
N GLU A 30 -13.15 -1.53 4.30
CA GLU A 30 -13.91 -1.59 5.55
C GLU A 30 -13.37 -2.65 6.51
N GLN A 31 -12.96 -3.80 5.98
CA GLN A 31 -12.35 -4.85 6.80
C GLN A 31 -11.06 -4.34 7.46
N TRP A 32 -10.17 -3.70 6.70
CA TRP A 32 -8.93 -3.13 7.23
C TRP A 32 -9.20 -2.04 8.27
N GLN A 33 -10.15 -1.14 8.01
CA GLN A 33 -10.53 -0.09 8.97
C GLN A 33 -11.02 -0.71 10.30
N ASN A 34 -11.88 -1.72 10.23
CA ASN A 34 -12.40 -2.40 11.42
C ASN A 34 -11.28 -3.13 12.18
N GLU A 35 -10.40 -3.86 11.49
CA GLU A 35 -9.28 -4.54 12.13
C GLU A 35 -8.30 -3.58 12.83
N ILE A 36 -8.01 -2.44 12.23
CA ILE A 36 -7.19 -1.39 12.83
C ILE A 36 -7.86 -0.85 14.10
N LYS A 37 -9.18 -0.60 14.05
CA LYS A 37 -9.94 -0.11 15.19
C LYS A 37 -10.05 -1.14 16.32
N ASP A 38 -10.48 -2.35 15.98
CA ASP A 38 -10.82 -3.37 16.98
C ASP A 38 -9.58 -3.93 17.69
N LYS A 39 -8.46 -4.07 16.96
CA LYS A 39 -7.24 -4.67 17.49
C LYS A 39 -6.26 -3.67 18.08
N PHE A 40 -6.24 -2.43 17.57
CA PHE A 40 -5.23 -1.43 17.95
C PHE A 40 -5.82 -0.12 18.48
N GLY A 41 -7.16 0.03 18.46
CA GLY A 41 -7.83 1.23 18.96
C GLY A 41 -7.56 2.50 18.14
N LEU A 42 -7.05 2.37 16.91
CA LEU A 42 -6.71 3.49 16.04
C LEU A 42 -7.86 3.80 15.10
N ASP A 43 -8.13 5.09 14.91
CA ASP A 43 -9.18 5.56 14.00
C ASP A 43 -8.59 5.85 12.60
N ALA A 44 -8.66 4.87 11.71
CA ALA A 44 -8.22 5.03 10.33
C ALA A 44 -9.35 5.58 9.44
N GLU A 45 -9.01 6.48 8.52
CA GLU A 45 -9.95 6.98 7.50
C GLU A 45 -9.78 6.24 6.19
N ILE A 46 -10.92 5.88 5.57
CA ILE A 46 -10.93 5.25 4.24
C ILE A 46 -10.85 6.33 3.16
N ILE A 47 -9.81 6.26 2.32
CA ILE A 47 -9.56 7.18 1.20
C ILE A 47 -9.89 6.46 -0.11
N ARG A 48 -11.00 6.83 -0.71
CA ARG A 48 -11.48 6.34 -2.01
C ARG A 48 -12.41 7.36 -2.67
N SER A 49 -12.82 7.13 -3.90
CA SER A 49 -13.64 8.07 -4.67
C SER A 49 -14.93 8.50 -3.94
N SER A 50 -15.58 7.61 -3.19
CA SER A 50 -16.82 7.90 -2.47
C SER A 50 -16.63 8.66 -1.15
N THR A 51 -15.42 8.69 -0.59
CA THR A 51 -15.16 9.32 0.73
C THR A 51 -14.32 10.59 0.64
N ILE A 52 -13.57 10.77 -0.44
CA ILE A 52 -12.57 11.83 -0.56
C ILE A 52 -13.18 13.24 -0.35
N SER A 53 -14.31 13.55 -0.97
CA SER A 53 -14.92 14.87 -0.84
C SER A 53 -15.38 15.18 0.59
N ARG A 54 -15.79 14.15 1.35
CA ARG A 54 -16.13 14.30 2.78
C ARG A 54 -14.87 14.57 3.62
N LEU A 55 -13.76 13.89 3.30
CA LEU A 55 -12.51 14.06 4.03
C LEU A 55 -11.89 15.43 3.75
N GLU A 56 -11.84 15.86 2.50
CA GLU A 56 -11.34 17.17 2.11
C GLU A 56 -12.11 18.32 2.78
N LYS A 57 -13.44 18.20 2.94
CA LYS A 57 -14.25 19.20 3.65
C LYS A 57 -13.94 19.32 5.15
N LYS A 58 -13.36 18.30 5.75
CA LYS A 58 -12.94 18.32 7.17
C LYS A 58 -11.54 18.96 7.34
N LEU A 59 -10.77 19.06 6.28
CA LEU A 59 -9.42 19.59 6.29
C LEU A 59 -9.42 21.11 6.01
N ARG A 60 -8.40 21.78 6.50
CA ARG A 60 -8.14 23.19 6.15
C ARG A 60 -7.59 23.28 4.72
N PRO A 61 -7.69 24.46 4.07
CA PRO A 61 -7.23 24.64 2.69
C PRO A 61 -5.74 24.31 2.45
N ASP A 62 -4.91 24.40 3.47
CA ASP A 62 -3.48 24.11 3.44
C ASP A 62 -3.14 22.64 3.74
N GLN A 63 -4.14 21.82 4.05
CA GLN A 63 -3.99 20.41 4.41
C GLN A 63 -4.26 19.48 3.23
N ASN A 64 -3.66 18.27 3.29
CA ASN A 64 -3.82 17.23 2.28
C ASN A 64 -4.17 15.89 2.95
N VAL A 65 -5.12 15.16 2.39
CA VAL A 65 -5.60 13.89 2.96
C VAL A 65 -4.48 12.86 3.18
N PHE A 66 -3.50 12.78 2.28
CA PHE A 66 -2.39 11.83 2.39
C PHE A 66 -1.31 12.27 3.37
N ARG A 67 -1.19 13.57 3.63
CA ARG A 67 -0.20 14.13 4.56
C ARG A 67 -0.72 14.24 5.98
N ASP A 68 -1.98 14.68 6.12
CA ASP A 68 -2.50 15.17 7.40
C ASP A 68 -3.43 14.18 8.11
N ILE A 69 -3.88 13.11 7.44
CA ILE A 69 -4.58 11.99 8.08
C ILE A 69 -3.53 10.95 8.51
N PRO A 70 -3.41 10.65 9.82
CA PRO A 70 -2.32 9.79 10.30
C PRO A 70 -2.47 8.32 9.94
N TYR A 71 -3.68 7.77 10.01
CA TYR A 71 -3.96 6.36 9.75
C TYR A 71 -4.91 6.25 8.57
N GLN A 72 -4.44 5.61 7.51
CA GLN A 72 -5.11 5.64 6.21
C GLN A 72 -5.36 4.23 5.72
N VAL A 73 -6.57 3.97 5.23
CA VAL A 73 -6.90 2.80 4.43
C VAL A 73 -7.28 3.29 3.03
N ILE A 74 -6.47 2.96 2.05
CA ILE A 74 -6.53 3.59 0.73
C ILE A 74 -6.92 2.54 -0.32
N SER A 75 -7.96 2.83 -1.10
CA SER A 75 -8.28 2.02 -2.26
C SER A 75 -7.21 2.16 -3.33
N ILE A 76 -6.58 1.04 -3.71
CA ILE A 76 -5.58 1.02 -4.79
C ILE A 76 -6.15 1.55 -6.11
N ASP A 77 -7.42 1.28 -6.37
CA ASP A 77 -8.09 1.74 -7.59
C ASP A 77 -8.30 3.26 -7.63
N TYR A 78 -8.25 3.91 -6.47
CA TYR A 78 -8.30 5.36 -6.37
C TYR A 78 -6.95 6.01 -6.65
N VAL A 79 -5.86 5.46 -6.10
CA VAL A 79 -4.53 6.09 -6.16
C VAL A 79 -3.63 5.59 -7.30
N LYS A 80 -4.03 4.56 -8.06
CA LYS A 80 -3.23 4.04 -9.17
C LYS A 80 -3.20 4.93 -10.42
N GLN A 81 -4.05 5.97 -10.50
CA GLN A 81 -4.29 6.72 -11.74
C GLN A 81 -3.86 8.18 -11.67
N GLY A 82 -3.21 8.63 -12.76
CA GLY A 82 -3.02 10.03 -13.10
C GLY A 82 -2.46 10.89 -11.98
N ASN A 83 -3.03 12.06 -11.80
CA ASN A 83 -2.58 13.04 -10.81
C ASN A 83 -2.73 12.55 -9.36
N LYS A 84 -3.72 11.71 -9.07
CA LYS A 84 -3.93 11.13 -7.72
C LYS A 84 -2.75 10.30 -7.27
N ARG A 85 -2.15 9.52 -8.19
CA ARG A 85 -0.93 8.76 -7.92
C ARG A 85 0.22 9.68 -7.50
N ASN A 86 0.46 10.74 -8.24
CA ASN A 86 1.55 11.67 -7.95
C ASN A 86 1.34 12.35 -6.58
N ILE A 87 0.14 12.87 -6.33
CA ILE A 87 -0.19 13.48 -5.03
C ILE A 87 -0.01 12.49 -3.87
N PHE A 88 -0.44 11.23 -4.06
CA PHE A 88 -0.23 10.19 -3.04
C PHE A 88 1.26 9.92 -2.82
N LEU A 89 2.04 9.72 -3.88
CA LEU A 89 3.49 9.47 -3.78
C LEU A 89 4.24 10.61 -3.11
N ASP A 90 3.84 11.85 -3.37
CA ASP A 90 4.48 13.04 -2.77
C ASP A 90 4.19 13.17 -1.27
N HIS A 91 3.06 12.66 -0.78
CA HIS A 91 2.55 12.91 0.57
C HIS A 91 2.25 11.65 1.39
N CYS A 92 2.40 10.45 0.83
CA CYS A 92 2.11 9.20 1.55
C CYS A 92 2.95 9.08 2.84
N PRO A 93 2.45 8.35 3.84
CA PRO A 93 3.23 8.01 5.02
C PRO A 93 4.50 7.23 4.68
N ASP A 94 5.51 7.35 5.54
CA ASP A 94 6.79 6.65 5.37
C ASP A 94 6.67 5.12 5.52
N PHE A 95 5.61 4.64 6.18
CA PHE A 95 5.28 3.23 6.31
C PHE A 95 3.99 2.91 5.54
N VAL A 96 4.11 2.07 4.52
CA VAL A 96 2.99 1.65 3.67
C VAL A 96 2.90 0.13 3.62
N ILE A 97 1.71 -0.40 3.90
CA ILE A 97 1.34 -1.80 3.72
C ILE A 97 0.56 -1.91 2.40
N VAL A 98 0.95 -2.80 1.51
CA VAL A 98 0.19 -3.10 0.29
C VAL A 98 -0.37 -4.51 0.42
N ASP A 99 -1.69 -4.60 0.50
CA ASP A 99 -2.39 -5.88 0.59
C ASP A 99 -2.72 -6.43 -0.80
N GLU A 100 -2.83 -7.78 -0.89
CA GLU A 100 -3.01 -8.51 -2.15
C GLU A 100 -1.98 -8.08 -3.22
N ALA A 101 -0.73 -7.97 -2.80
CA ALA A 101 0.37 -7.44 -3.62
C ALA A 101 0.56 -8.19 -4.93
N HIS A 102 0.15 -9.47 -5.02
CA HIS A 102 0.16 -10.25 -6.26
C HIS A 102 -0.64 -9.59 -7.40
N THR A 103 -1.67 -8.79 -7.06
CA THR A 103 -2.45 -8.02 -8.05
C THR A 103 -1.66 -6.86 -8.67
N CYS A 104 -0.49 -6.56 -8.10
CA CYS A 104 0.42 -5.50 -8.52
C CYS A 104 1.69 -6.05 -9.21
N ALA A 105 1.76 -7.36 -9.49
CA ALA A 105 2.87 -7.96 -10.21
C ALA A 105 3.03 -7.38 -11.62
N LYS A 106 4.22 -7.52 -12.19
CA LYS A 106 4.52 -7.04 -13.55
C LYS A 106 3.58 -7.71 -14.56
N PRO A 107 2.81 -6.94 -15.34
CA PRO A 107 1.87 -7.52 -16.27
C PRO A 107 2.58 -8.22 -17.43
N THR A 108 2.15 -9.43 -17.75
CA THR A 108 2.61 -10.19 -18.93
C THR A 108 1.84 -9.83 -20.21
N GLY A 109 0.85 -8.91 -20.13
CA GLY A 109 -0.01 -8.52 -21.25
C GLY A 109 -0.48 -7.07 -21.18
N ALA A 110 -1.43 -6.71 -22.06
CA ALA A 110 -1.93 -5.34 -22.23
C ALA A 110 -2.95 -4.88 -21.16
N ASN A 111 -3.01 -5.53 -20.00
CA ASN A 111 -3.94 -5.14 -18.93
C ASN A 111 -3.53 -3.80 -18.30
N LYS A 112 -4.22 -2.72 -18.72
CA LYS A 112 -3.98 -1.36 -18.26
C LYS A 112 -4.10 -1.20 -16.73
N TYR A 113 -5.05 -1.89 -16.10
CA TYR A 113 -5.26 -1.81 -14.65
C TYR A 113 -4.09 -2.41 -13.87
N GLN A 114 -3.61 -3.58 -14.31
CA GLN A 114 -2.45 -4.22 -13.70
C GLN A 114 -1.18 -3.39 -13.92
N GLN A 115 -0.99 -2.81 -15.11
CA GLN A 115 0.12 -1.89 -15.39
C GLN A 115 0.12 -0.68 -14.46
N GLN A 116 -1.05 -0.10 -14.18
CA GLN A 116 -1.16 1.05 -13.28
C GLN A 116 -0.85 0.68 -11.83
N ARG A 117 -1.30 -0.49 -11.37
CA ARG A 117 -0.98 -1.00 -10.02
C ARG A 117 0.51 -1.31 -9.88
N TYR A 118 1.11 -1.97 -10.87
CA TYR A 118 2.54 -2.24 -10.90
C TYR A 118 3.36 -0.94 -10.85
N ARG A 119 2.99 0.06 -11.64
CA ARG A 119 3.68 1.36 -11.62
C ARG A 119 3.59 2.04 -10.25
N LEU A 120 2.42 2.05 -9.64
CA LEU A 120 2.26 2.60 -8.29
C LEU A 120 3.19 1.92 -7.29
N LEU A 121 3.23 0.58 -7.30
CA LEU A 121 4.07 -0.19 -6.39
C LEU A 121 5.56 0.02 -6.68
N SER A 122 5.95 0.07 -7.95
CA SER A 122 7.32 0.37 -8.36
C SER A 122 7.75 1.77 -7.91
N ASP A 123 6.89 2.77 -8.07
CA ASP A 123 7.18 4.15 -7.62
C ASP A 123 7.34 4.21 -6.09
N LEU A 124 6.49 3.51 -5.34
CA LEU A 124 6.63 3.41 -3.88
C LEU A 124 7.94 2.73 -3.47
N ALA A 125 8.28 1.61 -4.10
CA ALA A 125 9.50 0.85 -3.80
C ALA A 125 10.79 1.64 -4.12
N ASN A 126 10.74 2.54 -5.10
CA ASN A 126 11.87 3.37 -5.49
C ASN A 126 11.98 4.67 -4.69
N LYS A 127 11.03 4.98 -3.78
CA LYS A 127 11.15 6.16 -2.92
C LYS A 127 12.26 5.97 -1.90
N PRO A 128 13.16 6.96 -1.75
CA PRO A 128 14.14 6.94 -0.65
C PRO A 128 13.45 6.82 0.71
N GLU A 129 13.98 5.97 1.58
CA GLU A 129 13.52 5.78 2.96
C GLU A 129 12.07 5.28 3.12
N GLN A 130 11.40 4.88 2.02
CA GLN A 130 10.07 4.30 2.09
C GLN A 130 10.12 2.92 2.74
N GLN A 131 9.43 2.76 3.85
CA GLN A 131 9.20 1.45 4.47
C GLN A 131 7.97 0.81 3.82
N LEU A 132 8.16 -0.31 3.14
CA LEU A 132 7.14 -0.97 2.36
C LEU A 132 6.97 -2.42 2.81
N VAL A 133 5.74 -2.81 3.13
CA VAL A 133 5.35 -4.17 3.47
C VAL A 133 4.39 -4.69 2.41
N LEU A 134 4.73 -5.79 1.76
CA LEU A 134 3.88 -6.45 0.77
C LEU A 134 3.23 -7.69 1.39
N LEU A 135 1.90 -7.75 1.35
CA LEU A 135 1.13 -8.90 1.81
C LEU A 135 0.52 -9.63 0.62
N THR A 136 0.61 -10.95 0.65
CA THR A 136 -0.06 -11.80 -0.32
C THR A 136 -0.41 -13.15 0.30
N ALA A 137 -1.63 -13.62 0.09
CA ALA A 137 -2.05 -14.96 0.50
C ALA A 137 -1.52 -16.06 -0.44
N THR A 138 -1.07 -15.70 -1.63
CA THR A 138 -0.71 -16.64 -2.71
C THR A 138 0.66 -16.34 -3.32
N PRO A 139 1.76 -16.42 -2.53
CA PRO A 139 3.09 -16.13 -3.05
C PRO A 139 3.52 -17.10 -4.17
N HIS A 140 2.90 -18.29 -4.25
CA HIS A 140 3.23 -19.35 -5.19
C HIS A 140 2.14 -19.69 -6.21
N SER A 141 1.04 -18.92 -6.26
CA SER A 141 -0.19 -19.34 -6.94
C SER A 141 -0.23 -19.16 -8.44
N ALA A 142 0.71 -18.48 -9.03
CA ALA A 142 0.82 -18.46 -10.50
C ALA A 142 2.23 -18.09 -10.85
N GLN A 143 2.85 -18.57 -11.75
CA GLN A 143 4.11 -18.21 -12.39
C GLN A 143 5.16 -17.61 -11.43
N SER A 144 6.26 -18.29 -11.26
CA SER A 144 7.44 -17.82 -10.52
C SER A 144 7.84 -16.37 -10.88
N GLU A 145 7.50 -15.93 -12.09
CA GLU A 145 7.76 -14.58 -12.63
C GLU A 145 7.02 -13.47 -11.90
N ASP A 146 5.74 -13.67 -11.52
CA ASP A 146 4.97 -12.66 -10.79
C ASP A 146 5.56 -12.41 -9.39
N PHE A 147 5.90 -13.47 -8.68
CA PHE A 147 6.55 -13.38 -7.37
C PHE A 147 7.94 -12.75 -7.49
N GLN A 148 8.75 -13.18 -8.45
CA GLN A 148 10.07 -12.61 -8.72
C GLN A 148 9.99 -11.11 -9.02
N SER A 149 8.99 -10.68 -9.80
CA SER A 149 8.78 -9.27 -10.09
C SER A 149 8.48 -8.44 -8.85
N LEU A 150 7.73 -9.00 -7.88
CA LEU A 150 7.41 -8.32 -6.62
C LEU A 150 8.61 -8.23 -5.68
N ILE A 151 9.32 -9.34 -5.47
CA ILE A 151 10.51 -9.31 -4.61
C ILE A 151 11.64 -8.48 -5.22
N GLY A 152 11.72 -8.42 -6.55
CA GLY A 152 12.64 -7.55 -7.29
C GLY A 152 12.38 -6.07 -7.04
N LEU A 153 11.13 -5.67 -6.78
CA LEU A 153 10.80 -4.29 -6.38
C LEU A 153 11.35 -3.95 -4.99
N LEU A 154 11.36 -4.92 -4.06
CA LEU A 154 11.92 -4.69 -2.72
C LEU A 154 13.45 -4.67 -2.73
N ASN A 155 14.06 -5.53 -3.54
CA ASN A 155 15.51 -5.53 -3.76
C ASN A 155 15.83 -6.16 -5.13
N PRO A 156 16.46 -5.41 -6.06
CA PRO A 156 16.79 -5.90 -7.40
C PRO A 156 17.60 -7.21 -7.43
N LYS A 157 18.36 -7.48 -6.38
CA LYS A 157 19.12 -8.75 -6.27
C LYS A 157 18.21 -9.98 -6.16
N PHE A 158 16.97 -9.81 -5.75
CA PHE A 158 16.01 -10.91 -5.61
C PHE A 158 15.27 -11.23 -6.92
N GLU A 159 15.32 -10.38 -7.93
CA GLU A 159 14.69 -10.64 -9.23
C GLU A 159 15.26 -11.90 -9.92
N THR A 160 16.51 -12.23 -9.63
CA THR A 160 17.20 -13.42 -10.16
C THR A 160 17.18 -14.63 -9.21
N TYR A 161 16.47 -14.52 -8.08
CA TYR A 161 16.41 -15.59 -7.09
C TYR A 161 15.61 -16.79 -7.62
N GLN A 162 16.30 -17.82 -8.07
CA GLN A 162 15.68 -19.11 -8.40
C GLN A 162 15.51 -19.91 -7.10
N HIS A 163 14.27 -20.29 -6.77
CA HIS A 163 14.03 -21.33 -5.77
C HIS A 163 14.78 -22.58 -6.22
N GLN A 164 15.88 -22.90 -5.57
CA GLN A 164 16.45 -24.23 -5.64
C GLN A 164 15.47 -25.14 -4.89
N ASN A 165 14.58 -25.78 -5.64
CA ASN A 165 13.79 -26.90 -5.13
C ASN A 165 14.77 -28.05 -4.91
N SER A 166 15.07 -28.33 -3.64
CA SER A 166 15.66 -29.59 -3.19
C SER A 166 14.57 -30.60 -3.00
#